data_650bca02343cb548934c7965cd1cb8e3
#
_entry.id   650bca02343cb548934c7965cd1cb8e3
#
_cell.length_a   1.000
_cell.length_b   1.000
_cell.length_c   1.000
_cell.angle_alpha   90.00
_cell.angle_beta   90.00
_cell.angle_gamma   90.00
#
_symmetry.space_group_name_H-M   'P 1'
#
loop_
_entity.id
_entity.type
_entity.pdbx_description
1 polymer ?
#
loop_
_entity_poly.entity_id
_entity_poly.type
_entity_poly.pdbx_seq_one_letter_code
_entity_poly.pdbx_strand_id
1 'polypeptide(L)'
;MNYKRPESILAVIYAKNSGRVLMLQRRDDPDFWQSVTGSLEGDETPLQTAQREVKEEVGIDILGENLELFDCQRCVDFELFVHLRRRYAPGVTRNKEHWFCLALPEERDVVITEHLAYQWLDAADAAALTKSWSNQQAIEEYVLYSV
;
A
#
# COMPACT_ATOMS: atom_id res chain seq x y z
N MET A 1 -0.29 -22.90 -12.06
CA MET A 1 -0.94 -22.10 -11.03
C MET A 1 -0.05 -20.93 -10.65
N ASN A 2 -0.59 -19.73 -10.71
CA ASN A 2 0.20 -18.53 -10.45
C ASN A 2 0.06 -18.09 -9.00
N TYR A 3 1.09 -18.38 -8.21
CA TYR A 3 1.13 -17.91 -6.84
C TYR A 3 1.77 -16.53 -6.75
N LYS A 4 1.36 -15.75 -5.75
CA LYS A 4 2.00 -14.47 -5.45
C LYS A 4 3.40 -14.73 -4.90
N ARG A 5 4.33 -13.87 -5.30
CA ARG A 5 5.67 -13.87 -4.73
C ARG A 5 5.61 -13.27 -3.33
N PRO A 6 6.27 -13.86 -2.32
CA PRO A 6 6.24 -13.34 -0.94
C PRO A 6 7.20 -12.17 -0.72
N GLU A 7 7.24 -11.28 -1.68
CA GLU A 7 7.95 -10.01 -1.61
C GLU A 7 7.06 -8.96 -2.27
N SER A 8 6.78 -7.88 -1.54
CA SER A 8 5.79 -6.90 -1.94
C SER A 8 6.22 -5.49 -1.59
N ILE A 9 5.40 -4.54 -2.02
CA ILE A 9 5.54 -3.13 -1.64
C ILE A 9 4.32 -2.69 -0.85
N LEU A 10 4.52 -1.66 -0.06
CA LEU A 10 3.48 -0.88 0.58
C LEU A 10 3.71 0.57 0.17
N ALA A 11 2.70 1.20 -0.42
CA ALA A 11 2.77 2.60 -0.81
C ALA A 11 1.69 3.38 -0.08
N VAL A 12 2.09 4.19 0.89
CA VAL A 12 1.19 5.08 1.62
C VAL A 12 1.01 6.34 0.80
N ILE A 13 -0.25 6.64 0.44
CA ILE A 13 -0.58 7.83 -0.35
C ILE A 13 -1.25 8.84 0.59
N TYR A 14 -0.72 10.05 0.62
CA TYR A 14 -1.29 11.10 1.46
C TYR A 14 -1.33 12.44 0.72
N ALA A 15 -2.22 13.32 1.17
CA ALA A 15 -2.37 14.66 0.60
C ALA A 15 -1.62 15.67 1.50
N LYS A 16 -0.73 16.46 0.89
CA LYS A 16 0.09 17.43 1.65
C LYS A 16 -0.75 18.49 2.33
N ASN A 17 -1.82 18.96 1.67
CA ASN A 17 -2.63 20.07 2.19
C ASN A 17 -3.48 19.70 3.40
N SER A 18 -3.91 18.43 3.50
CA SER A 18 -4.78 17.98 4.59
C SER A 18 -4.11 17.01 5.57
N GLY A 19 -3.04 16.36 5.14
CA GLY A 19 -2.41 15.28 5.91
C GLY A 19 -3.20 13.98 5.89
N ARG A 20 -4.28 13.92 5.12
CA ARG A 20 -5.12 12.73 5.06
C ARG A 20 -4.50 11.65 4.19
N VAL A 21 -4.79 10.41 4.56
CA VAL A 21 -4.25 9.20 3.93
C VAL A 21 -5.34 8.49 3.15
N LEU A 22 -5.00 8.02 1.96
CA LEU A 22 -5.91 7.23 1.13
C LEU A 22 -5.91 5.79 1.61
N MET A 23 -7.09 5.28 1.96
CA MET A 23 -7.29 3.90 2.38
C MET A 23 -8.25 3.18 1.45
N LEU A 24 -7.94 1.92 1.15
CA LEU A 24 -8.67 1.08 0.20
C LEU A 24 -9.26 -0.12 0.92
N GLN A 25 -10.52 -0.42 0.63
CA GLN A 25 -11.23 -1.56 1.23
C GLN A 25 -10.98 -2.81 0.38
N ARG A 26 -10.46 -3.86 1.00
CA ARG A 26 -10.17 -5.11 0.30
C ARG A 26 -11.46 -5.84 -0.09
N ARG A 27 -11.46 -6.40 -1.29
CA ARG A 27 -12.58 -7.20 -1.79
C ARG A 27 -12.64 -8.58 -1.14
N ASP A 28 -11.48 -9.16 -0.85
CA ASP A 28 -11.37 -10.51 -0.25
C ASP A 28 -11.52 -10.51 1.28
N ASP A 29 -11.48 -9.33 1.89
CA ASP A 29 -11.68 -9.15 3.33
C ASP A 29 -12.20 -7.72 3.55
N PRO A 30 -13.54 -7.50 3.46
CA PRO A 30 -14.11 -6.14 3.49
C PRO A 30 -13.88 -5.37 4.79
N ASP A 31 -13.50 -6.04 5.87
CA ASP A 31 -13.15 -5.36 7.12
C ASP A 31 -11.69 -4.89 7.13
N PHE A 32 -10.93 -5.23 6.08
CA PHE A 32 -9.52 -4.89 5.98
C PHE A 32 -9.34 -3.71 5.03
N TRP A 33 -9.02 -2.54 5.61
CA TRP A 33 -8.63 -1.33 4.87
C TRP A 33 -7.12 -1.20 4.89
N GLN A 34 -6.55 -0.75 3.79
CA GLN A 34 -5.09 -0.69 3.62
C GLN A 34 -4.67 0.38 2.62
N SER A 35 -3.40 0.74 2.67
CA SER A 35 -2.75 1.50 1.60
C SER A 35 -2.54 0.60 0.38
N VAL A 36 -1.93 1.12 -0.69
CA VAL A 36 -1.62 0.31 -1.88
C VAL A 36 -0.58 -0.74 -1.52
N THR A 37 -0.85 -1.99 -1.89
CA THR A 37 0.09 -3.10 -1.73
C THR A 37 0.08 -3.97 -2.99
N GLY A 38 1.17 -4.67 -3.23
CA GLY A 38 1.23 -5.64 -4.32
C GLY A 38 2.58 -6.33 -4.37
N SER A 39 2.58 -7.54 -4.91
CA SER A 39 3.77 -8.36 -5.00
C SER A 39 4.63 -7.99 -6.21
N LEU A 40 5.95 -8.11 -6.05
CA LEU A 40 6.87 -7.96 -7.17
C LEU A 40 6.60 -9.03 -8.22
N GLU A 41 6.71 -8.67 -9.48
CA GLU A 41 6.53 -9.58 -10.62
C GLU A 41 7.80 -9.60 -11.46
N GLY A 42 8.19 -10.81 -11.91
CA GLY A 42 9.35 -10.98 -12.78
C GLY A 42 10.60 -10.31 -12.20
N ASP A 43 11.22 -9.46 -13.01
CA ASP A 43 12.46 -8.78 -12.65
C ASP A 43 12.24 -7.37 -12.08
N GLU A 44 11.01 -7.05 -11.67
CA GLU A 44 10.71 -5.73 -11.13
C GLU A 44 11.55 -5.43 -9.91
N THR A 45 12.02 -4.18 -9.83
CA THR A 45 12.54 -3.63 -8.57
C THR A 45 11.34 -3.22 -7.69
N PRO A 46 11.52 -3.07 -6.37
CA PRO A 46 10.45 -2.56 -5.53
C PRO A 46 9.87 -1.23 -6.00
N LEU A 47 10.71 -0.31 -6.47
CA LEU A 47 10.25 0.97 -7.00
C LEU A 47 9.33 0.79 -8.21
N GLN A 48 9.71 -0.07 -9.15
CA GLN A 48 8.89 -0.36 -10.33
C GLN A 48 7.54 -0.97 -9.93
N THR A 49 7.56 -1.88 -8.96
CA THR A 49 6.33 -2.50 -8.44
C THR A 49 5.42 -1.44 -7.82
N ALA A 50 5.98 -0.53 -7.02
CA ALA A 50 5.19 0.54 -6.40
C ALA A 50 4.54 1.42 -7.46
N GLN A 51 5.28 1.82 -8.49
CA GLN A 51 4.76 2.63 -9.59
C GLN A 51 3.63 1.90 -10.33
N ARG A 52 3.81 0.62 -10.62
CA ARG A 52 2.82 -0.19 -11.31
C ARG A 52 1.54 -0.39 -10.48
N GLU A 53 1.71 -0.78 -9.21
CA GLU A 53 0.57 -1.06 -8.33
C GLU A 53 -0.25 0.20 -8.04
N VAL A 54 0.39 1.35 -7.85
CA VAL A 54 -0.34 2.61 -7.66
C VAL A 54 -1.17 2.93 -8.90
N LYS A 55 -0.62 2.71 -10.08
CA LYS A 55 -1.36 2.95 -11.33
C LYS A 55 -2.53 1.96 -11.47
N GLU A 56 -2.31 0.68 -11.20
CA GLU A 56 -3.34 -0.35 -11.31
C GLU A 56 -4.45 -0.18 -10.29
N GLU A 57 -4.10 0.12 -9.05
CA GLU A 57 -5.09 0.13 -7.95
C GLU A 57 -5.87 1.44 -7.84
N VAL A 58 -5.24 2.58 -8.13
CA VAL A 58 -5.88 3.89 -7.95
C VAL A 58 -5.81 4.81 -9.17
N GLY A 59 -5.23 4.35 -10.26
CA GLY A 59 -5.22 5.09 -11.53
C GLY A 59 -4.26 6.28 -11.56
N ILE A 60 -3.27 6.34 -10.67
CA ILE A 60 -2.32 7.44 -10.63
C ILE A 60 -1.03 7.04 -11.36
N ASP A 61 -0.70 7.77 -12.42
CA ASP A 61 0.53 7.58 -13.19
C ASP A 61 1.64 8.46 -12.60
N ILE A 62 2.40 7.90 -11.68
CA ILE A 62 3.44 8.63 -10.94
C ILE A 62 4.46 9.27 -11.89
N LEU A 63 4.95 8.51 -12.87
CA LEU A 63 5.92 9.00 -13.83
C LEU A 63 5.32 10.03 -14.78
N GLY A 64 4.13 9.75 -15.31
CA GLY A 64 3.46 10.64 -16.25
C GLY A 64 3.08 11.98 -15.63
N GLU A 65 2.72 11.99 -14.36
CA GLU A 65 2.37 13.21 -13.63
C GLU A 65 3.57 13.85 -12.93
N ASN A 66 4.73 13.25 -13.04
CA ASN A 66 5.95 13.72 -12.39
C ASN A 66 5.77 13.91 -10.86
N LEU A 67 5.13 12.92 -10.23
CA LEU A 67 4.92 12.95 -8.80
C LEU A 67 6.12 12.40 -8.05
N GLU A 68 6.25 12.80 -6.80
CA GLU A 68 7.36 12.40 -5.95
C GLU A 68 6.99 11.13 -5.17
N LEU A 69 7.60 10.01 -5.55
CA LEU A 69 7.48 8.75 -4.82
C LEU A 69 8.72 8.58 -3.95
N PHE A 70 8.52 8.67 -2.63
CA PHE A 70 9.60 8.56 -1.67
C PHE A 70 9.86 7.10 -1.31
N ASP A 71 11.09 6.63 -1.53
CA ASP A 71 11.53 5.31 -1.08
C ASP A 71 11.97 5.43 0.37
N CYS A 72 11.24 4.83 1.29
CA CYS A 72 11.55 4.88 2.70
C CYS A 72 12.83 4.10 3.06
N GLN A 73 13.36 3.32 2.11
CA GLN A 73 14.54 2.48 2.30
C GLN A 73 14.36 1.57 3.52
N ARG A 74 13.15 1.08 3.68
CA ARG A 74 12.77 0.23 4.80
C ARG A 74 12.09 -1.02 4.30
N CYS A 75 12.47 -2.12 4.89
CA CYS A 75 11.91 -3.42 4.55
C CYS A 75 11.58 -4.14 5.85
N VAL A 76 10.35 -4.63 5.93
CA VAL A 76 9.90 -5.40 7.08
C VAL A 76 9.49 -6.79 6.63
N ASP A 77 9.56 -7.74 7.56
CA ASP A 77 9.15 -9.12 7.33
C ASP A 77 8.02 -9.41 8.31
N PHE A 78 6.91 -9.97 7.82
CA PHE A 78 5.79 -10.27 8.69
C PHE A 78 5.10 -11.58 8.31
N GLU A 79 4.39 -12.13 9.28
CA GLU A 79 3.61 -13.34 9.09
C GLU A 79 2.32 -13.01 8.35
N LEU A 80 2.03 -13.79 7.30
CA LEU A 80 0.80 -13.63 6.53
C LEU A 80 -0.41 -14.06 7.35
N PHE A 81 -1.52 -13.32 7.21
CA PHE A 81 -2.80 -13.76 7.76
C PHE A 81 -3.15 -15.14 7.20
N VAL A 82 -3.59 -16.05 8.05
CA VAL A 82 -3.84 -17.44 7.65
C VAL A 82 -4.80 -17.51 6.45
N HIS A 83 -5.87 -16.73 6.49
CA HIS A 83 -6.90 -16.76 5.44
C HIS A 83 -6.43 -16.19 4.10
N LEU A 84 -5.27 -15.51 4.05
CA LEU A 84 -4.70 -14.98 2.81
C LEU A 84 -3.58 -15.86 2.24
N ARG A 85 -3.12 -16.87 2.99
CA ARG A 85 -1.99 -17.72 2.58
C ARG A 85 -2.27 -18.54 1.33
N ARG A 86 -3.55 -18.78 1.00
CA ARG A 86 -3.93 -19.55 -0.20
C ARG A 86 -3.45 -18.90 -1.50
N ARG A 87 -3.13 -17.61 -1.47
CA ARG A 87 -2.66 -16.86 -2.63
C ARG A 87 -1.17 -17.10 -2.91
N TYR A 88 -0.48 -17.78 -2.01
CA TYR A 88 0.96 -18.06 -2.06
C TYR A 88 1.21 -19.56 -2.21
N ALA A 89 2.42 -19.92 -2.61
CA ALA A 89 2.79 -21.33 -2.72
C ALA A 89 2.65 -22.05 -1.37
N PRO A 90 2.33 -23.35 -1.36
CA PRO A 90 2.25 -24.12 -0.11
C PRO A 90 3.53 -23.98 0.72
N GLY A 91 3.37 -23.77 2.01
CA GLY A 91 4.49 -23.59 2.93
C GLY A 91 4.96 -22.15 3.10
N VAL A 92 4.49 -21.22 2.26
CA VAL A 92 4.80 -19.80 2.41
C VAL A 92 3.93 -19.21 3.52
N THR A 93 4.58 -18.70 4.58
CA THR A 93 3.88 -18.15 5.74
C THR A 93 4.27 -16.70 6.03
N ARG A 94 5.33 -16.20 5.41
CA ARG A 94 5.87 -14.85 5.66
C ARG A 94 6.03 -14.08 4.37
N ASN A 95 5.99 -12.74 4.49
CA ASN A 95 6.13 -11.81 3.38
C ASN A 95 7.13 -10.72 3.73
N LYS A 96 7.95 -10.34 2.76
CA LYS A 96 8.91 -9.25 2.87
C LYS A 96 8.32 -8.03 2.18
N GLU A 97 8.23 -6.89 2.89
CA GLU A 97 7.53 -5.71 2.38
C GLU A 97 8.43 -4.47 2.38
N HIS A 98 8.55 -3.83 1.21
CA HIS A 98 9.30 -2.59 1.02
C HIS A 98 8.35 -1.39 1.08
N TRP A 99 8.73 -0.34 1.80
CA TRP A 99 7.87 0.82 2.07
C TRP A 99 8.17 2.02 1.19
N PHE A 100 7.09 2.63 0.70
CA PHE A 100 7.11 3.86 -0.11
C PHE A 100 6.03 4.81 0.38
N CYS A 101 6.24 6.11 0.16
CA CYS A 101 5.24 7.13 0.41
C CYS A 101 5.06 7.99 -0.84
N LEU A 102 3.80 8.21 -1.23
CA LEU A 102 3.46 9.10 -2.33
C LEU A 102 2.74 10.32 -1.77
N ALA A 103 3.36 11.48 -1.93
CA ALA A 103 2.77 12.75 -1.53
C ALA A 103 2.05 13.37 -2.71
N LEU A 104 0.75 13.60 -2.58
CA LEU A 104 -0.03 14.36 -3.55
C LEU A 104 -0.20 15.79 -3.02
N PRO A 105 -0.29 16.79 -3.90
CA PRO A 105 -0.55 18.17 -3.44
C PRO A 105 -1.85 18.28 -2.64
N GLU A 106 -2.88 17.57 -3.07
CA GLU A 106 -4.20 17.60 -2.45
C GLU A 106 -4.92 16.27 -2.63
N GLU A 107 -6.00 16.06 -1.89
CA GLU A 107 -6.87 14.91 -2.08
C GLU A 107 -7.50 14.96 -3.47
N ARG A 108 -7.73 13.80 -4.04
CA ARG A 108 -8.39 13.69 -5.35
C ARG A 108 -9.29 12.47 -5.39
N ASP A 109 -10.19 12.45 -6.35
CA ASP A 109 -10.91 11.23 -6.68
C ASP A 109 -9.96 10.27 -7.37
N VAL A 110 -10.05 9.00 -7.03
CA VAL A 110 -9.22 7.96 -7.62
C VAL A 110 -10.10 6.92 -8.31
N VAL A 111 -9.51 6.21 -9.29
CA VAL A 111 -10.22 5.17 -10.01
C VAL A 111 -9.76 3.82 -9.46
N ILE A 112 -10.66 3.15 -8.72
CA ILE A 112 -10.37 1.84 -8.15
C ILE A 112 -10.95 0.74 -9.05
N THR A 113 -10.22 -0.35 -9.22
CA THR A 113 -10.64 -1.49 -10.05
C THR A 113 -10.70 -2.79 -9.27
N GLU A 114 -9.86 -2.94 -8.26
CA GLU A 114 -9.71 -4.18 -7.49
C GLU A 114 -10.25 -4.09 -6.06
N HIS A 115 -10.60 -2.88 -5.61
CA HIS A 115 -11.08 -2.64 -4.26
C HIS A 115 -12.56 -2.27 -4.26
N LEU A 116 -13.23 -2.44 -3.11
CA LEU A 116 -14.66 -2.15 -2.98
C LEU A 116 -14.93 -0.67 -2.85
N ALA A 117 -14.07 0.06 -2.13
CA ALA A 117 -14.26 1.47 -1.85
C ALA A 117 -12.92 2.12 -1.46
N TYR A 118 -12.90 3.45 -1.46
CA TYR A 118 -11.76 4.18 -0.92
C TYR A 118 -12.25 5.32 -0.02
N GLN A 119 -11.39 5.74 0.89
CA GLN A 119 -11.64 6.90 1.75
C GLN A 119 -10.34 7.66 1.99
N TRP A 120 -10.47 8.98 2.11
CA TRP A 120 -9.41 9.83 2.63
C TRP A 120 -9.67 9.99 4.13
N LEU A 121 -8.75 9.56 4.98
CA LEU A 121 -8.90 9.57 6.43
C LEU A 121 -7.75 10.33 7.09
N ASP A 122 -8.03 10.99 8.21
CA ASP A 122 -6.96 11.52 9.04
C ASP A 122 -5.96 10.42 9.35
N ALA A 123 -4.68 10.77 9.40
CA ALA A 123 -3.62 9.75 9.53
C ALA A 123 -3.80 8.88 10.78
N ALA A 124 -4.22 9.46 11.90
CA ALA A 124 -4.49 8.69 13.12
C ALA A 124 -5.60 7.67 12.92
N ASP A 125 -6.68 8.07 12.23
CA ASP A 125 -7.82 7.18 11.96
C ASP A 125 -7.44 6.08 10.97
N ALA A 126 -6.66 6.42 9.94
CA ALA A 126 -6.18 5.44 8.97
C ALA A 126 -5.29 4.40 9.64
N ALA A 127 -4.36 4.85 10.50
CA ALA A 127 -3.48 3.94 11.23
C ALA A 127 -4.26 3.01 12.16
N ALA A 128 -5.30 3.53 12.80
CA ALA A 128 -6.12 2.73 13.71
C ALA A 128 -7.05 1.75 12.97
N LEU A 129 -7.43 2.08 11.75
CA LEU A 129 -8.39 1.29 10.96
C LEU A 129 -7.76 0.02 10.36
N THR A 130 -6.52 0.11 9.90
CA THR A 130 -5.90 -1.01 9.20
C THR A 130 -5.59 -2.19 10.12
N LYS A 131 -5.83 -3.41 9.63
CA LYS A 131 -5.46 -4.64 10.34
C LYS A 131 -3.96 -4.94 10.22
N SER A 132 -3.27 -4.29 9.29
CA SER A 132 -1.85 -4.52 9.05
C SER A 132 -1.01 -3.69 10.00
N TRP A 133 -0.22 -4.32 10.87
CA TRP A 133 0.66 -3.59 11.77
C TRP A 133 1.73 -2.79 11.01
N SER A 134 2.21 -3.33 9.88
CA SER A 134 3.21 -2.63 9.08
C SER A 134 2.61 -1.38 8.41
N ASN A 135 1.39 -1.47 7.90
CA ASN A 135 0.69 -0.32 7.34
C ASN A 135 0.43 0.74 8.41
N GLN A 136 0.00 0.33 9.59
CA GLN A 136 -0.18 1.22 10.73
C GLN A 136 1.12 1.96 11.06
N GLN A 137 2.21 1.22 11.18
CA GLN A 137 3.51 1.78 11.53
C GLN A 137 4.02 2.74 10.46
N ALA A 138 3.85 2.39 9.18
CA ALA A 138 4.27 3.25 8.08
C ALA A 138 3.51 4.58 8.08
N ILE A 139 2.19 4.53 8.29
CA ILE A 139 1.37 5.75 8.40
C ILE A 139 1.84 6.61 9.58
N GLU A 140 2.05 5.98 10.73
CA GLU A 140 2.49 6.69 11.93
C GLU A 140 3.85 7.37 11.73
N GLU A 141 4.82 6.64 11.21
CA GLU A 141 6.18 7.16 11.07
C GLU A 141 6.34 8.21 9.96
N TYR A 142 5.67 8.01 8.83
CA TYR A 142 5.93 8.82 7.63
C TYR A 142 4.87 9.89 7.35
N VAL A 143 3.73 9.83 8.00
CA VAL A 143 2.67 10.83 7.83
C VAL A 143 2.30 11.48 9.15
N LEU A 144 1.87 10.69 10.15
CA LEU A 144 1.33 11.22 11.39
C LEU A 144 2.37 11.94 12.25
N TYR A 145 3.55 11.33 12.42
CA TYR A 145 4.62 11.90 13.26
C TYR A 145 5.73 12.55 12.45
N SER A 146 5.55 12.66 11.15
CA SER A 146 6.50 13.32 10.27
C SER A 146 6.40 14.83 10.46
N VAL A 147 7.54 15.50 10.58
CA VAL A 147 7.59 16.94 10.80
C VAL A 147 7.99 17.64 9.51
#